data_7dbc3547e9d08826172d47f55bc0696f
#
_entry.id   7dbc3547e9d08826172d47f55bc0696f
#
_cell.length_a   1.000
_cell.length_b   1.000
_cell.length_c   1.000
_cell.angle_alpha   90.00
_cell.angle_beta   90.00
_cell.angle_gamma   90.00
#
_symmetry.space_group_name_H-M   'P 1'
#
loop_
_entity.id
_entity.type
_entity.pdbx_description
1 polymer ?
#
loop_
_entity_poly.entity_id
_entity_poly.type
_entity_poly.pdbx_seq_one_letter_code
_entity_poly.pdbx_strand_id
1 'polypeptide(L)'
;MKDKKEDLVEMHVKFWEPYAVQMAAKGIDVIEHVPRWLPKIDGMTVEQVSPYEVLLHRVPSAHVLEIREIVKARVVDEFGWREEPSNVVSVGVVTAAEMSEESRRRGIFFRETRCMYTEKTPGFVRIGDGMGLAVLTDGTFRGGKVILYLHGNDEDIFESRESLKPFMPPSCNLALVAYTGYGLSFGSPWERGCYDSAHQLYNWVNGELGYKPEDILVVGYSLGSSVALELAQTCATKAVLLLAPFYSGLQSLMDWHPGEPIPQPPDHGPFPSNEMIKNVKCPVAVIHGDKDETCLCERGHSLYELAPNKAGFTLVPGAGHCDLLARLGRDRFREIVSGLLGL
;
A
#
# COMPACT_ATOMS: atom_id res chain seq x y z
N MET A 1 -6.32 18.88 45.83
CA MET A 1 -5.36 18.60 44.72
C MET A 1 -6.06 17.62 43.82
N LYS A 2 -6.45 18.01 42.62
CA LYS A 2 -6.97 17.08 41.62
C LYS A 2 -5.77 16.30 41.07
N ASP A 3 -5.77 14.99 41.30
CA ASP A 3 -4.83 14.09 40.62
C ASP A 3 -4.93 14.36 39.12
N LYS A 4 -3.85 14.92 38.56
CA LYS A 4 -3.68 14.90 37.11
C LYS A 4 -3.52 13.43 36.74
N LYS A 5 -4.56 12.82 36.15
CA LYS A 5 -4.37 11.57 35.39
C LYS A 5 -3.24 11.83 34.41
N GLU A 6 -2.13 11.13 34.58
CA GLU A 6 -1.08 11.10 33.55
C GLU A 6 -1.71 10.58 32.26
N ASP A 7 -1.58 11.34 31.20
CA ASP A 7 -2.00 10.90 29.88
C ASP A 7 -1.01 9.81 29.44
N LEU A 8 -1.46 8.57 29.48
CA LEU A 8 -0.69 7.41 29.03
C LEU A 8 -0.96 7.17 27.54
N VAL A 9 0.10 6.96 26.80
CA VAL A 9 0.06 6.65 25.38
C VAL A 9 0.72 5.32 25.11
N GLU A 10 0.48 4.77 23.94
CA GLU A 10 1.19 3.63 23.40
C GLU A 10 2.21 4.09 22.39
N MET A 11 3.39 3.50 22.41
CA MET A 11 4.46 3.81 21.48
C MET A 11 4.90 2.58 20.72
N HIS A 12 5.15 2.78 19.48
CA HIS A 12 5.58 1.78 18.53
C HIS A 12 7.04 2.01 18.18
N VAL A 13 7.87 1.00 18.37
CA VAL A 13 9.29 0.99 17.97
C VAL A 13 9.45 -0.11 16.95
N LYS A 14 9.68 0.27 15.71
CA LYS A 14 9.82 -0.65 14.60
C LYS A 14 11.18 -0.48 13.94
N PHE A 15 11.89 -1.56 13.88
CA PHE A 15 13.17 -1.64 13.17
C PHE A 15 12.94 -2.11 11.75
N TRP A 16 13.75 -1.61 10.86
CA TRP A 16 13.71 -1.99 9.46
C TRP A 16 14.35 -3.37 9.28
N GLU A 17 13.61 -4.27 8.61
CA GLU A 17 13.96 -5.69 8.56
C GLU A 17 15.40 -6.00 8.14
N PRO A 18 16.01 -5.40 7.08
CA PRO A 18 17.39 -5.66 6.75
C PRO A 18 18.40 -5.23 7.82
N TYR A 19 18.09 -4.20 8.61
CA TYR A 19 18.92 -3.85 9.75
C TYR A 19 18.72 -4.83 10.90
N ALA A 20 17.49 -5.25 11.15
CA ALA A 20 17.20 -6.30 12.12
C ALA A 20 17.84 -7.63 11.73
N VAL A 21 17.86 -7.98 10.45
CA VAL A 21 18.58 -9.15 9.92
C VAL A 21 20.10 -9.00 10.10
N GLN A 22 20.68 -7.82 9.86
CA GLN A 22 22.09 -7.55 10.12
C GLN A 22 22.41 -7.61 11.62
N MET A 23 21.49 -7.15 12.48
CA MET A 23 21.63 -7.25 13.92
C MET A 23 21.59 -8.70 14.38
N ALA A 24 20.64 -9.48 13.91
CA ALA A 24 20.54 -10.91 14.19
C ALA A 24 21.81 -11.67 13.75
N ALA A 25 22.35 -11.33 12.58
CA ALA A 25 23.63 -11.90 12.10
C ALA A 25 24.83 -11.55 13.00
N LYS A 26 24.76 -10.47 13.79
CA LYS A 26 25.73 -10.07 14.81
C LYS A 26 25.40 -10.63 16.19
N GLY A 27 24.37 -11.48 16.31
CA GLY A 27 23.94 -12.03 17.60
C GLY A 27 23.14 -11.04 18.46
N ILE A 28 22.59 -10.00 17.86
CA ILE A 28 21.86 -8.95 18.56
C ILE A 28 20.36 -9.17 18.33
N ASP A 29 19.64 -9.51 19.39
CA ASP A 29 18.18 -9.55 19.39
C ASP A 29 17.61 -8.17 19.72
N VAL A 30 16.98 -7.55 18.74
CA VAL A 30 16.36 -6.22 18.86
C VAL A 30 15.40 -6.15 20.05
N ILE A 31 14.68 -7.23 20.29
CA ILE A 31 13.62 -7.30 21.28
C ILE A 31 14.18 -7.37 22.69
N GLU A 32 15.31 -8.05 22.86
CA GLU A 32 16.02 -8.05 24.14
C GLU A 32 16.73 -6.73 24.43
N HIS A 33 17.11 -5.98 23.38
CA HIS A 33 17.91 -4.77 23.52
C HIS A 33 17.06 -3.51 23.75
N VAL A 34 15.95 -3.35 23.03
CA VAL A 34 15.08 -2.15 23.18
C VAL A 34 14.67 -1.92 24.64
N PRO A 35 14.16 -2.91 25.38
CA PRO A 35 13.83 -2.69 26.80
C PRO A 35 14.99 -2.26 27.67
N ARG A 36 16.23 -2.64 27.29
CA ARG A 36 17.46 -2.26 28.05
C ARG A 36 17.89 -0.83 27.77
N TRP A 37 17.50 -0.26 26.64
CA TRP A 37 17.79 1.13 26.30
C TRP A 37 16.82 2.12 26.96
N LEU A 38 15.62 1.65 27.27
CA LEU A 38 14.54 2.51 27.74
C LEU A 38 14.71 2.89 29.21
N PRO A 39 14.27 4.09 29.61
CA PRO A 39 14.20 4.46 31.02
C PRO A 39 13.24 3.53 31.76
N LYS A 40 13.51 3.28 33.04
CA LYS A 40 12.59 2.54 33.90
C LYS A 40 11.38 3.43 34.22
N ILE A 41 10.27 3.14 33.60
CA ILE A 41 8.99 3.84 33.78
C ILE A 41 8.02 2.88 34.47
N ASP A 42 7.52 3.28 35.65
CA ASP A 42 6.60 2.45 36.43
C ASP A 42 5.31 2.17 35.65
N GLY A 43 4.98 0.89 35.53
CA GLY A 43 3.78 0.41 34.85
C GLY A 43 3.88 0.32 33.33
N MET A 44 4.98 0.76 32.71
CA MET A 44 5.24 0.52 31.31
C MET A 44 5.53 -0.96 31.06
N THR A 45 4.93 -1.52 30.02
CA THR A 45 5.21 -2.89 29.55
C THR A 45 5.62 -2.87 28.09
N VAL A 46 6.39 -3.89 27.69
CA VAL A 46 6.89 -4.07 26.32
C VAL A 46 6.30 -5.35 25.78
N GLU A 47 5.64 -5.26 24.65
CA GLU A 47 5.08 -6.40 23.91
C GLU A 47 5.83 -6.56 22.59
N GLN A 48 6.21 -7.78 22.27
CA GLN A 48 6.74 -8.13 20.96
C GLN A 48 5.58 -8.30 19.98
N VAL A 49 5.55 -7.47 18.95
CA VAL A 49 4.52 -7.55 17.89
C VAL A 49 5.04 -8.39 16.72
N SER A 50 6.33 -8.25 16.38
CA SER A 50 7.02 -9.03 15.35
C SER A 50 8.50 -9.17 15.68
N PRO A 51 9.30 -9.95 14.94
CA PRO A 51 10.75 -10.03 15.15
C PRO A 51 11.49 -8.68 15.07
N TYR A 52 10.84 -7.65 14.53
CA TYR A 52 11.43 -6.33 14.26
C TYR A 52 10.67 -5.18 14.91
N GLU A 53 9.72 -5.50 15.77
CA GLU A 53 8.74 -4.52 16.23
C GLU A 53 8.33 -4.79 17.67
N VAL A 54 8.42 -3.77 18.50
CA VAL A 54 7.94 -3.79 19.87
C VAL A 54 6.92 -2.68 20.09
N LEU A 55 5.95 -2.97 20.93
CA LEU A 55 4.96 -2.04 21.41
C LEU A 55 5.23 -1.72 22.88
N LEU A 56 5.27 -0.45 23.18
CA LEU A 56 5.43 0.07 24.56
C LEU A 56 4.07 0.52 25.04
N HIS A 57 3.54 -0.19 26.02
CA HIS A 57 2.26 0.12 26.62
C HIS A 57 2.40 1.08 27.79
N ARG A 58 1.44 1.97 27.98
CA ARG A 58 1.32 2.87 29.13
C ARG A 58 2.51 3.81 29.30
N VAL A 59 3.00 4.36 28.21
CA VAL A 59 4.05 5.37 28.22
C VAL A 59 3.46 6.72 28.64
N PRO A 60 3.94 7.37 29.69
CA PRO A 60 3.52 8.74 29.96
C PRO A 60 3.88 9.68 28.84
N SER A 61 2.96 10.53 28.40
CA SER A 61 3.16 11.44 27.26
C SER A 61 4.40 12.33 27.41
N ALA A 62 4.79 12.65 28.63
CA ALA A 62 6.00 13.40 28.93
C ALA A 62 7.31 12.68 28.54
N HIS A 63 7.31 11.35 28.46
CA HIS A 63 8.51 10.54 28.13
C HIS A 63 8.61 10.18 26.63
N VAL A 64 7.63 10.52 25.83
CA VAL A 64 7.58 10.15 24.40
C VAL A 64 8.79 10.65 23.63
N LEU A 65 9.15 11.93 23.79
CA LEU A 65 10.31 12.50 23.11
C LEU A 65 11.64 11.91 23.62
N GLU A 66 11.75 11.69 24.92
CA GLU A 66 12.93 11.08 25.54
C GLU A 66 13.15 9.66 25.00
N ILE A 67 12.13 8.82 24.97
CA ILE A 67 12.20 7.45 24.42
C ILE A 67 12.61 7.48 22.95
N ARG A 68 12.01 8.37 22.17
CA ARG A 68 12.33 8.52 20.75
C ARG A 68 13.81 8.86 20.52
N GLU A 69 14.34 9.81 21.27
CA GLU A 69 15.73 10.23 21.14
C GLU A 69 16.70 9.14 21.65
N ILE A 70 16.36 8.44 22.74
CA ILE A 70 17.17 7.33 23.25
C ILE A 70 17.25 6.22 22.19
N VAL A 71 16.13 5.76 21.63
CA VAL A 71 16.13 4.67 20.64
C VAL A 71 16.95 5.06 19.42
N LYS A 72 16.78 6.27 18.89
CA LYS A 72 17.56 6.76 17.75
C LYS A 72 19.06 6.84 18.03
N ALA A 73 19.43 7.39 19.19
CA ALA A 73 20.85 7.50 19.58
C ALA A 73 21.50 6.12 19.74
N ARG A 74 20.80 5.17 20.39
CA ARG A 74 21.33 3.82 20.60
C ARG A 74 21.53 3.05 19.31
N VAL A 75 20.64 3.23 18.34
CA VAL A 75 20.78 2.63 17.01
C VAL A 75 22.06 3.11 16.32
N VAL A 76 22.40 4.39 16.43
CA VAL A 76 23.64 4.94 15.89
C VAL A 76 24.87 4.43 16.67
N ASP A 77 24.84 4.51 17.99
CA ASP A 77 25.97 4.21 18.85
C ASP A 77 26.35 2.73 18.84
N GLU A 78 25.38 1.83 18.97
CA GLU A 78 25.63 0.39 19.08
C GLU A 78 25.88 -0.30 17.75
N PHE A 79 25.32 0.25 16.66
CA PHE A 79 25.45 -0.39 15.34
C PHE A 79 26.39 0.34 14.39
N GLY A 80 26.87 1.54 14.74
CA GLY A 80 27.84 2.31 13.96
C GLY A 80 27.27 2.78 12.62
N TRP A 81 25.95 2.87 12.50
CA TRP A 81 25.30 3.32 11.27
C TRP A 81 25.36 4.83 11.15
N ARG A 82 25.94 5.29 10.03
CA ARG A 82 26.12 6.73 9.74
C ARG A 82 24.92 7.34 9.00
N GLU A 83 23.88 6.55 8.74
CA GLU A 83 22.67 7.02 8.11
C GLU A 83 21.76 7.73 9.11
N GLU A 84 20.87 8.58 8.62
CA GLU A 84 19.84 9.24 9.43
C GLU A 84 19.06 8.20 10.24
N PRO A 85 19.06 8.26 11.59
CA PRO A 85 18.41 7.25 12.43
C PRO A 85 16.93 7.03 12.11
N SER A 86 16.25 8.02 11.55
CA SER A 86 14.87 7.93 11.06
C SER A 86 14.68 6.92 9.95
N ASN A 87 15.75 6.59 9.21
CA ASN A 87 15.71 5.60 8.13
C ASN A 87 15.92 4.16 8.64
N VAL A 88 16.28 3.98 9.90
CA VAL A 88 16.63 2.68 10.49
C VAL A 88 15.58 2.22 11.49
N VAL A 89 14.99 3.14 12.22
CA VAL A 89 13.99 2.88 13.23
C VAL A 89 12.88 3.93 13.20
N SER A 90 11.66 3.48 13.16
CA SER A 90 10.47 4.33 13.32
C SER A 90 10.01 4.25 14.77
N VAL A 91 9.84 5.40 15.40
CA VAL A 91 9.30 5.52 16.76
C VAL A 91 8.15 6.51 16.74
N GLY A 92 6.95 6.04 17.01
CA GLY A 92 5.72 6.84 16.95
C GLY A 92 4.79 6.58 18.13
N VAL A 93 4.01 7.58 18.48
CA VAL A 93 2.88 7.42 19.41
C VAL A 93 1.69 6.90 18.65
N VAL A 94 1.05 5.89 19.21
CA VAL A 94 -0.20 5.34 18.69
C VAL A 94 -1.20 5.34 19.82
N THR A 95 -2.39 5.86 19.60
CA THR A 95 -3.45 5.75 20.60
C THR A 95 -3.98 4.32 20.63
N ALA A 96 -4.40 3.84 21.80
CA ALA A 96 -4.98 2.50 21.93
C ALA A 96 -6.20 2.28 21.00
N ALA A 97 -6.93 3.36 20.70
CA ALA A 97 -8.04 3.33 19.76
C ALA A 97 -7.55 3.17 18.32
N GLU A 98 -6.51 3.92 17.91
CA GLU A 98 -5.89 3.81 16.58
C GLU A 98 -5.25 2.45 16.39
N MET A 99 -4.60 1.90 17.41
CA MET A 99 -4.01 0.55 17.34
C MET A 99 -5.04 -0.57 17.22
N SER A 100 -6.09 -0.54 18.02
CA SER A 100 -7.13 -1.57 17.91
C SER A 100 -7.83 -1.54 16.55
N GLU A 101 -8.07 -0.36 16.03
CA GLU A 101 -8.68 -0.13 14.73
C GLU A 101 -7.68 -0.49 13.60
N GLU A 102 -6.45 0.01 13.67
CA GLU A 102 -5.39 -0.26 12.69
C GLU A 102 -5.00 -1.75 12.66
N SER A 103 -4.83 -2.42 13.81
CA SER A 103 -4.54 -3.85 13.88
C SER A 103 -5.69 -4.68 13.33
N ARG A 104 -6.93 -4.27 13.59
CA ARG A 104 -8.13 -4.91 13.04
C ARG A 104 -8.20 -4.71 11.53
N ARG A 105 -7.98 -3.49 11.03
CA ARG A 105 -7.92 -3.18 9.59
C ARG A 105 -6.81 -3.95 8.90
N ARG A 106 -5.62 -4.08 9.52
CA ARG A 106 -4.50 -4.87 8.98
C ARG A 106 -4.89 -6.34 8.81
N GLY A 107 -5.46 -6.98 9.81
CA GLY A 107 -5.83 -8.39 9.73
C GLY A 107 -6.92 -8.71 8.70
N ILE A 108 -7.74 -7.71 8.33
CA ILE A 108 -8.84 -7.88 7.38
C ILE A 108 -8.41 -7.57 5.95
N PHE A 109 -7.66 -6.45 5.76
CA PHE A 109 -7.33 -5.93 4.42
C PHE A 109 -5.94 -6.30 3.92
N PHE A 110 -5.04 -6.76 4.79
CA PHE A 110 -3.68 -7.06 4.38
C PHE A 110 -3.33 -8.49 4.75
N ARG A 111 -3.00 -9.27 3.73
CA ARG A 111 -2.51 -10.64 3.89
C ARG A 111 -1.03 -10.70 3.60
N GLU A 112 -0.33 -11.57 4.31
CA GLU A 112 1.05 -11.87 3.96
C GLU A 112 1.08 -12.50 2.57
N THR A 113 1.78 -11.88 1.64
CA THR A 113 2.00 -12.39 0.29
C THR A 113 3.36 -13.05 0.19
N ARG A 114 3.42 -14.15 -0.57
CA ARG A 114 4.67 -14.83 -0.86
C ARG A 114 5.46 -14.00 -1.85
N CYS A 115 6.70 -13.61 -1.50
CA CYS A 115 7.58 -12.91 -2.43
C CYS A 115 8.22 -13.89 -3.44
N MET A 116 7.93 -13.71 -4.72
CA MET A 116 8.38 -14.58 -5.81
C MET A 116 9.55 -14.01 -6.63
N TYR A 117 10.18 -12.92 -6.17
CA TYR A 117 11.27 -12.24 -6.87
C TYR A 117 12.42 -11.87 -5.92
N THR A 118 13.53 -11.47 -6.50
CA THR A 118 14.72 -11.00 -5.79
C THR A 118 15.22 -9.72 -6.44
N GLU A 119 16.17 -9.02 -5.81
CA GLU A 119 16.83 -7.86 -6.41
C GLU A 119 17.58 -8.15 -7.71
N LYS A 120 17.83 -9.44 -8.02
CA LYS A 120 18.43 -9.88 -9.29
C LYS A 120 17.39 -10.17 -10.37
N THR A 121 16.12 -10.07 -10.05
CA THR A 121 15.04 -10.29 -11.04
C THR A 121 15.13 -9.23 -12.14
N PRO A 122 15.09 -9.61 -13.42
CA PRO A 122 15.12 -8.64 -14.51
C PRO A 122 14.00 -7.60 -14.37
N GLY A 123 14.38 -6.32 -14.51
CA GLY A 123 13.44 -5.20 -14.33
C GLY A 123 13.22 -4.77 -12.87
N PHE A 124 13.94 -5.36 -11.92
CA PHE A 124 13.90 -4.89 -10.54
C PHE A 124 14.57 -3.52 -10.43
N VAL A 125 13.89 -2.61 -9.74
CA VAL A 125 14.39 -1.28 -9.36
C VAL A 125 13.99 -1.02 -7.91
N ARG A 126 14.86 -0.38 -7.16
CA ARG A 126 14.53 0.14 -5.85
C ARG A 126 14.36 1.65 -5.94
N ILE A 127 13.22 2.17 -5.49
CA ILE A 127 12.91 3.60 -5.52
C ILE A 127 12.73 4.14 -4.11
N GLY A 128 12.91 5.45 -3.93
CA GLY A 128 12.86 6.13 -2.63
C GLY A 128 14.19 6.07 -1.89
N ASP A 129 14.26 6.74 -0.75
CA ASP A 129 15.48 6.84 0.07
C ASP A 129 15.72 5.57 0.88
N GLY A 130 16.97 5.23 1.07
CA GLY A 130 17.41 4.12 1.92
C GLY A 130 16.99 2.76 1.37
N MET A 131 16.13 2.04 2.10
CA MET A 131 15.70 0.69 1.74
C MET A 131 14.43 0.65 0.87
N GLY A 132 13.90 1.79 0.52
CA GLY A 132 12.91 2.09 -0.48
C GLY A 132 11.85 1.02 -0.83
N LEU A 133 11.10 1.30 -1.85
CA LEU A 133 10.09 0.39 -2.39
C LEU A 133 10.68 -0.49 -3.49
N ALA A 134 10.24 -1.74 -3.55
CA ALA A 134 10.54 -2.65 -4.64
C ALA A 134 9.61 -2.37 -5.83
N VAL A 135 10.19 -2.15 -6.99
CA VAL A 135 9.49 -1.95 -8.24
C VAL A 135 9.93 -3.01 -9.25
N LEU A 136 9.00 -3.57 -9.97
CA LEU A 136 9.28 -4.39 -11.15
C LEU A 136 8.80 -3.66 -12.40
N THR A 137 9.66 -3.66 -13.43
CA THR A 137 9.37 -3.01 -14.70
C THR A 137 9.37 -4.01 -15.84
N ASP A 138 8.62 -3.68 -16.89
CA ASP A 138 8.71 -4.32 -18.20
C ASP A 138 8.69 -3.26 -19.29
N GLY A 139 9.64 -3.35 -20.23
CA GLY A 139 9.84 -2.37 -21.28
C GLY A 139 11.19 -1.67 -21.21
N THR A 140 11.41 -0.78 -22.15
CA THR A 140 12.70 -0.08 -22.30
C THR A 140 12.77 1.24 -21.54
N PHE A 141 11.63 1.80 -21.18
CA PHE A 141 11.49 3.14 -20.57
C PHE A 141 12.20 4.27 -21.35
N ARG A 142 12.28 4.11 -22.68
CA ARG A 142 12.87 5.09 -23.59
C ARG A 142 11.81 5.87 -24.37
N GLY A 143 10.81 6.39 -23.66
CA GLY A 143 9.65 7.07 -24.23
C GLY A 143 8.45 6.14 -24.43
N GLY A 144 7.44 6.59 -25.17
CA GLY A 144 6.15 5.91 -25.32
C GLY A 144 5.21 6.18 -24.15
N LYS A 145 4.27 5.27 -23.93
CA LYS A 145 3.33 5.34 -22.81
C LYS A 145 3.78 4.43 -21.67
N VAL A 146 3.32 4.71 -20.47
CA VAL A 146 3.60 3.89 -19.29
C VAL A 146 2.32 3.57 -18.52
N ILE A 147 2.23 2.33 -18.07
CA ILE A 147 1.17 1.84 -17.22
C ILE A 147 1.76 1.66 -15.82
N LEU A 148 1.16 2.35 -14.85
CA LEU A 148 1.42 2.12 -13.42
C LEU A 148 0.39 1.13 -12.93
N TYR A 149 0.81 -0.08 -12.58
CA TYR A 149 -0.09 -1.10 -12.06
C TYR A 149 0.00 -1.16 -10.54
N LEU A 150 -1.14 -0.96 -9.92
CA LEU A 150 -1.35 -1.00 -8.48
C LEU A 150 -2.09 -2.28 -8.13
N HIS A 151 -1.38 -3.18 -7.47
CA HIS A 151 -1.77 -4.58 -7.31
C HIS A 151 -2.88 -4.78 -6.28
N GLY A 152 -3.54 -5.94 -6.35
CA GLY A 152 -4.53 -6.40 -5.38
C GLY A 152 -3.91 -6.86 -4.07
N ASN A 153 -4.77 -7.17 -3.09
CA ASN A 153 -4.33 -7.52 -1.73
C ASN A 153 -3.43 -8.76 -1.68
N ASP A 154 -3.79 -9.81 -2.41
CA ASP A 154 -3.09 -11.12 -2.39
C ASP A 154 -2.09 -11.28 -3.54
N GLU A 155 -1.73 -10.20 -4.24
CA GLU A 155 -0.86 -10.28 -5.40
C GLU A 155 0.62 -10.06 -5.05
N ASP A 156 1.49 -10.87 -5.68
CA ASP A 156 2.92 -10.61 -5.80
C ASP A 156 3.19 -9.86 -7.12
N ILE A 157 3.99 -8.79 -7.08
CA ILE A 157 4.23 -7.96 -8.27
C ILE A 157 4.97 -8.68 -9.39
N PHE A 158 5.71 -9.76 -9.11
CA PHE A 158 6.33 -10.57 -10.14
C PHE A 158 5.29 -11.41 -10.89
N GLU A 159 4.39 -12.08 -10.14
CA GLU A 159 3.30 -12.85 -10.74
C GLU A 159 2.36 -11.93 -11.53
N SER A 160 2.02 -10.77 -10.97
CA SER A 160 1.20 -9.76 -11.65
C SER A 160 1.86 -9.28 -12.94
N ARG A 161 3.17 -8.97 -12.90
CA ARG A 161 3.91 -8.56 -14.11
C ARG A 161 3.88 -9.64 -15.20
N GLU A 162 4.22 -10.88 -14.85
CA GLU A 162 4.24 -11.97 -15.82
C GLU A 162 2.84 -12.26 -16.40
N SER A 163 1.80 -12.14 -15.58
CA SER A 163 0.42 -12.31 -16.02
C SER A 163 -0.06 -11.18 -16.93
N LEU A 164 0.38 -9.94 -16.68
CA LEU A 164 -0.02 -8.75 -17.44
C LEU A 164 0.72 -8.61 -18.78
N LYS A 165 1.99 -8.99 -18.84
CA LYS A 165 2.82 -8.87 -20.07
C LYS A 165 2.11 -9.27 -21.36
N PRO A 166 1.41 -10.42 -21.42
CA PRO A 166 0.71 -10.82 -22.64
C PRO A 166 -0.44 -9.89 -23.04
N PHE A 167 -0.94 -9.07 -22.11
CA PHE A 167 -2.06 -8.15 -22.30
C PHE A 167 -1.61 -6.74 -22.68
N MET A 168 -0.34 -6.39 -22.44
CA MET A 168 0.16 -5.04 -22.70
C MET A 168 0.19 -4.70 -24.18
N PRO A 169 -0.17 -3.46 -24.58
CA PRO A 169 0.17 -2.95 -25.91
C PRO A 169 1.69 -2.90 -26.08
N PRO A 170 2.22 -3.28 -27.25
CA PRO A 170 3.67 -3.35 -27.47
C PRO A 170 4.45 -2.03 -27.28
N SER A 171 3.74 -0.90 -27.39
CA SER A 171 4.30 0.45 -27.20
C SER A 171 4.25 0.96 -25.77
N CYS A 172 3.72 0.17 -24.84
CA CYS A 172 3.58 0.56 -23.45
C CYS A 172 4.69 -0.05 -22.58
N ASN A 173 5.22 0.77 -21.68
CA ASN A 173 6.04 0.31 -20.57
C ASN A 173 5.14 -0.01 -19.38
N LEU A 174 5.57 -0.91 -18.51
CA LEU A 174 4.81 -1.34 -17.33
C LEU A 174 5.69 -1.18 -16.10
N ALA A 175 5.16 -0.52 -15.07
CA ALA A 175 5.80 -0.41 -13.76
C ALA A 175 4.82 -0.82 -12.67
N LEU A 176 5.27 -1.72 -11.80
CA LEU A 176 4.52 -2.23 -10.65
C LEU A 176 5.31 -1.94 -9.38
N VAL A 177 4.66 -1.40 -8.37
CA VAL A 177 5.25 -1.21 -7.04
C VAL A 177 4.67 -2.23 -6.07
N ALA A 178 5.53 -2.91 -5.31
CA ALA A 178 5.08 -3.60 -4.12
C ALA A 178 4.84 -2.55 -3.04
N TYR A 179 3.65 -2.51 -2.45
CA TYR A 179 3.35 -1.55 -1.39
C TYR A 179 4.24 -1.77 -0.17
N THR A 180 4.36 -0.74 0.66
CA THR A 180 5.01 -0.85 1.97
C THR A 180 4.59 -2.14 2.68
N GLY A 181 5.58 -2.99 3.00
CA GLY A 181 5.37 -4.28 3.67
C GLY A 181 4.99 -5.45 2.77
N TYR A 182 4.90 -5.25 1.45
CA TYR A 182 4.71 -6.31 0.47
C TYR A 182 6.03 -6.67 -0.24
N GLY A 183 6.22 -7.95 -0.52
CA GLY A 183 7.39 -8.45 -1.25
C GLY A 183 8.70 -7.96 -0.64
N LEU A 184 9.55 -7.33 -1.45
CA LEU A 184 10.82 -6.74 -1.00
C LEU A 184 10.68 -5.25 -0.63
N SER A 185 9.49 -4.68 -0.65
CA SER A 185 9.24 -3.34 -0.14
C SER A 185 9.23 -3.33 1.36
N PHE A 186 9.78 -2.26 1.86
CA PHE A 186 10.07 -2.12 3.26
C PHE A 186 8.83 -1.72 4.09
N GLY A 187 8.80 -2.08 5.37
CA GLY A 187 7.75 -1.68 6.30
C GLY A 187 6.69 -2.72 6.60
N SER A 188 5.53 -2.31 7.09
CA SER A 188 4.33 -3.15 7.30
C SER A 188 3.18 -2.64 6.46
N PRO A 189 2.29 -3.52 5.99
CA PRO A 189 1.15 -3.09 5.20
C PRO A 189 0.17 -2.25 6.03
N TRP A 190 -0.25 -1.12 5.47
CA TRP A 190 -1.30 -0.26 5.99
C TRP A 190 -1.83 0.64 4.88
N GLU A 191 -3.02 1.16 5.04
CA GLU A 191 -3.72 1.89 4.00
C GLU A 191 -2.91 3.08 3.47
N ARG A 192 -2.44 3.97 4.35
CA ARG A 192 -1.63 5.12 3.95
C ARG A 192 -0.31 4.71 3.29
N GLY A 193 0.30 3.59 3.74
CA GLY A 193 1.50 3.03 3.12
C GLY A 193 1.29 2.59 1.68
N CYS A 194 0.10 2.07 1.34
CA CYS A 194 -0.25 1.76 -0.05
C CYS A 194 -0.34 3.03 -0.90
N TYR A 195 -0.97 4.08 -0.38
CA TYR A 195 -1.09 5.36 -1.05
C TYR A 195 0.29 6.02 -1.26
N ASP A 196 1.11 6.08 -0.23
CA ASP A 196 2.46 6.64 -0.29
C ASP A 196 3.35 5.87 -1.28
N SER A 197 3.18 4.55 -1.38
CA SER A 197 3.89 3.71 -2.36
C SER A 197 3.51 4.07 -3.80
N ALA A 198 2.24 4.29 -4.07
CA ALA A 198 1.76 4.71 -5.39
C ALA A 198 2.28 6.11 -5.76
N HIS A 199 2.31 7.05 -4.82
CA HIS A 199 2.88 8.38 -5.03
C HIS A 199 4.38 8.34 -5.31
N GLN A 200 5.13 7.49 -4.61
CA GLN A 200 6.56 7.32 -4.89
C GLN A 200 6.79 6.72 -6.27
N LEU A 201 6.01 5.71 -6.68
CA LEU A 201 6.07 5.17 -8.04
C LEU A 201 5.77 6.24 -9.09
N TYR A 202 4.70 7.02 -8.89
CA TYR A 202 4.36 8.12 -9.80
C TYR A 202 5.47 9.16 -9.89
N ASN A 203 6.01 9.58 -8.76
CA ASN A 203 7.08 10.58 -8.71
C ASN A 203 8.36 10.07 -9.39
N TRP A 204 8.70 8.81 -9.24
CA TRP A 204 9.81 8.18 -9.95
C TRP A 204 9.57 8.19 -11.46
N VAL A 205 8.39 7.78 -11.92
CA VAL A 205 8.06 7.72 -13.36
C VAL A 205 7.93 9.11 -13.98
N ASN A 206 7.24 10.03 -13.34
CA ASN A 206 7.03 11.39 -13.83
C ASN A 206 8.27 12.28 -13.65
N GLY A 207 8.88 12.25 -12.47
CA GLY A 207 10.00 13.13 -12.12
C GLY A 207 11.35 12.62 -12.64
N GLU A 208 11.71 11.35 -12.33
CA GLU A 208 13.05 10.83 -12.66
C GLU A 208 13.12 10.28 -14.09
N LEU A 209 12.08 9.54 -14.54
CA LEU A 209 12.04 8.99 -15.89
C LEU A 209 11.48 9.97 -16.93
N GLY A 210 10.88 11.10 -16.49
CA GLY A 210 10.43 12.19 -17.34
C GLY A 210 9.17 11.93 -18.15
N TYR A 211 8.34 10.95 -17.76
CA TYR A 211 7.04 10.71 -18.41
C TYR A 211 6.07 11.85 -18.05
N LYS A 212 5.40 12.38 -19.06
CA LYS A 212 4.39 13.41 -18.83
C LYS A 212 3.08 12.78 -18.34
N PRO A 213 2.24 13.52 -17.59
CA PRO A 213 0.95 13.02 -17.13
C PRO A 213 0.06 12.45 -18.24
N GLU A 214 0.09 13.04 -19.44
CA GLU A 214 -0.64 12.57 -20.62
C GLU A 214 -0.12 11.25 -21.22
N ASP A 215 1.01 10.73 -20.72
CA ASP A 215 1.59 9.47 -21.12
C ASP A 215 1.43 8.36 -20.07
N ILE A 216 0.84 8.69 -18.90
CA ILE A 216 0.68 7.80 -17.76
C ILE A 216 -0.76 7.31 -17.64
N LEU A 217 -0.97 5.99 -17.73
CA LEU A 217 -2.21 5.31 -17.37
C LEU A 217 -2.03 4.63 -16.00
N VAL A 218 -2.91 4.92 -15.07
CA VAL A 218 -2.94 4.22 -13.78
C VAL A 218 -3.95 3.08 -13.86
N VAL A 219 -3.52 1.87 -13.54
CA VAL A 219 -4.36 0.67 -13.51
C VAL A 219 -4.37 0.14 -12.08
N GLY A 220 -5.53 0.02 -11.47
CA GLY A 220 -5.70 -0.55 -10.13
C GLY A 220 -6.58 -1.79 -10.16
N TYR A 221 -6.14 -2.88 -9.52
CA TYR A 221 -6.90 -4.11 -9.40
C TYR A 221 -7.33 -4.35 -7.96
N SER A 222 -8.61 -4.64 -7.74
CA SER A 222 -9.14 -4.95 -6.40
C SER A 222 -8.75 -3.87 -5.38
N LEU A 223 -7.97 -4.18 -4.34
CA LEU A 223 -7.41 -3.20 -3.38
C LEU A 223 -6.72 -2.04 -4.10
N GLY A 224 -5.94 -2.34 -5.13
CA GLY A 224 -5.24 -1.35 -5.94
C GLY A 224 -6.15 -0.36 -6.66
N SER A 225 -7.43 -0.67 -6.82
CA SER A 225 -8.41 0.28 -7.38
C SER A 225 -8.60 1.51 -6.49
N SER A 226 -8.64 1.31 -5.17
CA SER A 226 -8.70 2.41 -4.21
C SER A 226 -7.41 3.22 -4.19
N VAL A 227 -6.27 2.53 -4.29
CA VAL A 227 -4.95 3.18 -4.36
C VAL A 227 -4.82 4.01 -5.65
N ALA A 228 -5.35 3.51 -6.78
CA ALA A 228 -5.39 4.24 -8.04
C ALA A 228 -6.25 5.51 -7.98
N LEU A 229 -7.38 5.44 -7.29
CA LEU A 229 -8.25 6.61 -7.10
C LEU A 229 -7.62 7.65 -6.19
N GLU A 230 -6.96 7.23 -5.11
CA GLU A 230 -6.25 8.16 -4.22
C GLU A 230 -5.12 8.89 -4.98
N LEU A 231 -4.33 8.16 -5.74
CA LEU A 231 -3.30 8.77 -6.58
C LEU A 231 -3.89 9.76 -7.60
N ALA A 232 -4.93 9.36 -8.32
CA ALA A 232 -5.49 10.15 -9.42
C ALA A 232 -6.29 11.39 -8.97
N GLN A 233 -6.76 11.45 -7.72
CA GLN A 233 -7.40 12.67 -7.21
C GLN A 233 -6.38 13.79 -6.93
N THR A 234 -5.11 13.44 -6.72
CA THR A 234 -4.04 14.38 -6.36
C THR A 234 -3.00 14.58 -7.45
N CYS A 235 -2.74 13.55 -8.27
CA CYS A 235 -1.77 13.56 -9.37
C CYS A 235 -2.47 13.57 -10.73
N ALA A 236 -1.97 14.41 -11.64
CA ALA A 236 -2.45 14.40 -13.02
C ALA A 236 -2.01 13.12 -13.74
N THR A 237 -2.95 12.45 -14.40
CA THR A 237 -2.71 11.24 -15.22
C THR A 237 -3.56 11.27 -16.48
N LYS A 238 -3.19 10.50 -17.50
CA LYS A 238 -3.96 10.41 -18.75
C LYS A 238 -5.36 9.86 -18.50
N ALA A 239 -5.44 8.76 -17.75
CA ALA A 239 -6.68 8.09 -17.37
C ALA A 239 -6.44 7.12 -16.20
N VAL A 240 -7.53 6.63 -15.61
CA VAL A 240 -7.53 5.53 -14.64
C VAL A 240 -8.36 4.38 -15.20
N LEU A 241 -7.83 3.17 -15.10
CA LEU A 241 -8.53 1.93 -15.38
C LEU A 241 -8.64 1.11 -14.09
N LEU A 242 -9.85 0.84 -13.66
CA LEU A 242 -10.13 0.05 -12.46
C LEU A 242 -10.56 -1.36 -12.87
N LEU A 243 -9.91 -2.37 -12.32
CA LEU A 243 -10.19 -3.78 -12.54
C LEU A 243 -10.81 -4.36 -11.28
N ALA A 244 -12.04 -4.87 -11.38
CA ALA A 244 -12.79 -5.43 -10.24
C ALA A 244 -12.77 -4.53 -9.00
N PRO A 245 -13.12 -3.22 -9.12
CA PRO A 245 -13.07 -2.30 -8.00
C PRO A 245 -14.16 -2.57 -6.97
N PHE A 246 -13.89 -2.24 -5.71
CA PHE A 246 -14.90 -2.20 -4.63
C PHE A 246 -15.35 -0.76 -4.33
N TYR A 247 -16.55 -0.62 -3.77
CA TYR A 247 -17.18 0.67 -3.49
C TYR A 247 -16.48 1.45 -2.36
N SER A 248 -16.18 0.78 -1.25
CA SER A 248 -15.33 1.22 -0.14
C SER A 248 -14.95 0.01 0.70
N GLY A 249 -13.88 0.09 1.48
CA GLY A 249 -13.51 -0.99 2.38
C GLY A 249 -14.58 -1.28 3.43
N LEU A 250 -15.26 -0.23 3.95
CA LEU A 250 -16.37 -0.40 4.87
C LEU A 250 -17.54 -1.18 4.23
N GLN A 251 -17.89 -0.85 2.97
CA GLN A 251 -18.94 -1.57 2.27
C GLN A 251 -18.55 -3.02 2.00
N SER A 252 -17.28 -3.28 1.65
CA SER A 252 -16.78 -4.63 1.46
C SER A 252 -16.90 -5.47 2.74
N LEU A 253 -16.58 -4.90 3.90
CA LEU A 253 -16.78 -5.57 5.17
C LEU A 253 -18.24 -5.95 5.41
N MET A 254 -19.18 -5.07 5.09
CA MET A 254 -20.62 -5.33 5.20
C MET A 254 -21.07 -6.44 4.24
N ASP A 255 -20.54 -6.44 3.02
CA ASP A 255 -20.87 -7.43 1.99
C ASP A 255 -20.29 -8.82 2.33
N TRP A 256 -19.09 -8.89 2.95
CA TRP A 256 -18.47 -10.14 3.37
C TRP A 256 -19.04 -10.72 4.68
N HIS A 257 -19.61 -9.88 5.54
CA HIS A 257 -20.16 -10.24 6.85
C HIS A 257 -21.63 -9.81 6.99
N PRO A 258 -22.54 -10.36 6.17
CA PRO A 258 -23.94 -9.94 6.17
C PRO A 258 -24.61 -10.23 7.53
N GLY A 259 -25.20 -9.20 8.11
CA GLY A 259 -25.90 -9.31 9.41
C GLY A 259 -25.02 -9.14 10.64
N GLU A 260 -23.71 -9.02 10.49
CA GLU A 260 -22.82 -8.67 11.59
C GLU A 260 -22.81 -7.15 11.84
N PRO A 261 -22.77 -6.71 13.10
CA PRO A 261 -22.64 -5.30 13.40
C PRO A 261 -21.23 -4.81 13.06
N ILE A 262 -21.08 -4.11 11.95
CA ILE A 262 -19.82 -3.48 11.57
C ILE A 262 -19.76 -2.10 12.26
N PRO A 263 -18.75 -1.82 13.10
CA PRO A 263 -18.58 -0.51 13.72
C PRO A 263 -18.50 0.57 12.63
N GLN A 264 -19.31 1.62 12.78
CA GLN A 264 -19.23 2.77 11.89
C GLN A 264 -18.05 3.65 12.38
N PRO A 265 -16.99 3.81 11.58
CA PRO A 265 -15.88 4.68 11.92
C PRO A 265 -16.34 6.15 11.91
N PRO A 266 -15.68 7.03 12.68
CA PRO A 266 -16.03 8.45 12.72
C PRO A 266 -15.73 9.18 11.40
N ASP A 267 -14.93 8.59 10.54
CA ASP A 267 -14.58 9.05 9.20
C ASP A 267 -15.26 8.19 8.12
N HIS A 268 -14.79 8.30 6.88
CA HIS A 268 -15.31 7.54 5.75
C HIS A 268 -14.98 6.04 5.78
N GLY A 269 -14.27 5.57 6.80
CA GLY A 269 -13.79 4.18 6.90
C GLY A 269 -12.60 3.88 6.01
N PRO A 270 -12.14 2.60 6.01
CA PRO A 270 -10.99 2.19 5.22
C PRO A 270 -11.28 2.27 3.72
N PHE A 271 -10.27 2.69 2.95
CA PHE A 271 -10.31 2.72 1.49
C PHE A 271 -11.59 3.36 0.94
N PRO A 272 -11.84 4.66 1.16
CA PRO A 272 -13.08 5.33 0.78
C PRO A 272 -13.14 5.65 -0.71
N SER A 273 -13.11 4.62 -1.57
CA SER A 273 -13.11 4.73 -3.04
C SER A 273 -14.27 5.58 -3.54
N ASN A 274 -15.45 5.45 -2.92
CA ASN A 274 -16.67 6.20 -3.24
C ASN A 274 -16.56 7.72 -3.00
N GLU A 275 -15.70 8.13 -2.08
CA GLU A 275 -15.42 9.55 -1.86
C GLU A 275 -14.30 10.05 -2.77
N MET A 276 -13.24 9.25 -2.94
CA MET A 276 -12.08 9.63 -3.75
C MET A 276 -12.41 9.79 -5.22
N ILE A 277 -13.23 8.89 -5.80
CA ILE A 277 -13.57 8.92 -7.23
C ILE A 277 -14.25 10.22 -7.66
N LYS A 278 -14.97 10.86 -6.76
CA LYS A 278 -15.66 12.15 -7.03
C LYS A 278 -14.69 13.30 -7.34
N ASN A 279 -13.43 13.16 -6.90
CA ASN A 279 -12.38 14.16 -7.07
C ASN A 279 -11.43 13.84 -8.25
N VAL A 280 -11.57 12.68 -8.88
CA VAL A 280 -10.75 12.25 -10.02
C VAL A 280 -11.15 13.03 -11.26
N LYS A 281 -10.20 13.80 -11.81
CA LYS A 281 -10.45 14.70 -12.95
C LYS A 281 -10.21 14.06 -14.31
N CYS A 282 -9.33 13.04 -14.36
CA CYS A 282 -9.06 12.32 -15.60
C CYS A 282 -10.18 11.31 -15.93
N PRO A 283 -10.23 10.80 -17.18
CA PRO A 283 -11.18 9.75 -17.56
C PRO A 283 -11.02 8.48 -16.71
N VAL A 284 -12.12 7.93 -16.21
CA VAL A 284 -12.17 6.68 -15.44
C VAL A 284 -12.91 5.61 -16.24
N ALA A 285 -12.24 4.49 -16.46
CA ALA A 285 -12.83 3.28 -17.02
C ALA A 285 -12.85 2.15 -15.98
N VAL A 286 -13.82 1.25 -16.10
CA VAL A 286 -13.96 0.07 -15.23
C VAL A 286 -14.13 -1.18 -16.07
N ILE A 287 -13.47 -2.27 -15.66
CA ILE A 287 -13.72 -3.62 -16.15
C ILE A 287 -14.12 -4.48 -14.94
N HIS A 288 -15.27 -5.17 -15.04
CA HIS A 288 -15.80 -5.95 -13.92
C HIS A 288 -16.47 -7.23 -14.39
N GLY A 289 -16.27 -8.32 -13.63
CA GLY A 289 -16.92 -9.60 -13.88
C GLY A 289 -18.31 -9.66 -13.25
N ASP A 290 -19.30 -10.23 -13.95
CA ASP A 290 -20.67 -10.38 -13.43
C ASP A 290 -20.82 -11.52 -12.41
N LYS A 291 -19.76 -12.31 -12.20
CA LYS A 291 -19.68 -13.39 -11.21
C LYS A 291 -18.63 -13.13 -10.14
N ASP A 292 -18.25 -11.87 -9.97
CA ASP A 292 -17.32 -11.48 -8.91
C ASP A 292 -18.03 -11.53 -7.55
N GLU A 293 -17.65 -12.51 -6.73
CA GLU A 293 -18.18 -12.71 -5.38
C GLU A 293 -17.32 -12.04 -4.30
N THR A 294 -16.14 -11.54 -4.66
CA THR A 294 -15.22 -10.82 -3.76
C THR A 294 -15.54 -9.33 -3.73
N CYS A 295 -15.60 -8.73 -4.90
CA CYS A 295 -16.02 -7.34 -5.10
C CYS A 295 -17.26 -7.37 -5.98
N LEU A 296 -18.43 -7.23 -5.38
CA LEU A 296 -19.69 -7.35 -6.12
C LEU A 296 -19.77 -6.37 -7.30
N CYS A 297 -20.13 -6.87 -8.47
CA CYS A 297 -20.20 -6.07 -9.70
C CYS A 297 -21.11 -4.84 -9.57
N GLU A 298 -22.20 -4.95 -8.82
CA GLU A 298 -23.12 -3.85 -8.54
C GLU A 298 -22.44 -2.74 -7.74
N ARG A 299 -21.50 -3.09 -6.86
CA ARG A 299 -20.70 -2.12 -6.10
C ARG A 299 -19.72 -1.39 -7.01
N GLY A 300 -19.04 -2.13 -7.89
CA GLY A 300 -18.16 -1.53 -8.91
C GLY A 300 -18.91 -0.61 -9.88
N HIS A 301 -20.13 -0.99 -10.27
CA HIS A 301 -20.99 -0.13 -11.10
C HIS A 301 -21.43 1.12 -10.34
N SER A 302 -21.86 0.97 -9.09
CA SER A 302 -22.24 2.11 -8.24
C SER A 302 -21.07 3.07 -8.01
N LEU A 303 -19.85 2.55 -7.86
CA LEU A 303 -18.64 3.36 -7.79
C LEU A 303 -18.42 4.14 -9.10
N TYR A 304 -18.48 3.47 -10.24
CA TYR A 304 -18.30 4.08 -11.56
C TYR A 304 -19.30 5.22 -11.82
N GLU A 305 -20.55 5.07 -11.35
CA GLU A 305 -21.56 6.12 -11.50
C GLU A 305 -21.21 7.43 -10.77
N LEU A 306 -20.37 7.38 -9.75
CA LEU A 306 -19.88 8.56 -9.04
C LEU A 306 -18.74 9.29 -9.78
N ALA A 307 -18.11 8.68 -10.79
CA ALA A 307 -17.02 9.30 -11.52
C ALA A 307 -17.48 10.53 -12.31
N PRO A 308 -16.82 11.70 -12.14
CA PRO A 308 -17.17 12.90 -12.90
C PRO A 308 -16.91 12.75 -14.41
N ASN A 309 -15.89 12.00 -14.78
CA ASN A 309 -15.45 11.83 -16.17
C ASN A 309 -15.40 10.34 -16.54
N LYS A 310 -16.50 9.83 -17.04
CA LYS A 310 -16.72 8.41 -17.36
C LYS A 310 -16.14 8.07 -18.73
N ALA A 311 -15.22 7.08 -18.78
CA ALA A 311 -14.60 6.60 -20.03
C ALA A 311 -15.10 5.23 -20.51
N GLY A 312 -15.90 4.54 -19.71
CA GLY A 312 -16.54 3.26 -20.07
C GLY A 312 -16.60 2.28 -18.91
N PHE A 313 -17.67 1.49 -18.90
CA PHE A 313 -17.84 0.34 -18.02
C PHE A 313 -17.94 -0.93 -18.87
N THR A 314 -16.98 -1.84 -18.71
CA THR A 314 -16.96 -3.11 -19.44
C THR A 314 -17.34 -4.24 -18.50
N LEU A 315 -18.55 -4.78 -18.70
CA LEU A 315 -18.99 -5.99 -18.02
C LEU A 315 -18.39 -7.21 -18.74
N VAL A 316 -17.82 -8.14 -17.99
CA VAL A 316 -17.24 -9.39 -18.51
C VAL A 316 -18.13 -10.56 -18.10
N PRO A 317 -18.94 -11.11 -19.00
CA PRO A 317 -19.88 -12.18 -18.67
C PRO A 317 -19.17 -13.45 -18.19
N GLY A 318 -19.64 -14.00 -17.08
CA GLY A 318 -19.12 -15.22 -16.45
C GLY A 318 -17.78 -15.06 -15.73
N ALA A 319 -17.18 -13.85 -15.71
CA ALA A 319 -15.94 -13.61 -15.00
C ALA A 319 -16.18 -13.44 -13.50
N GLY A 320 -15.36 -14.11 -12.71
CA GLY A 320 -15.20 -13.85 -11.27
C GLY A 320 -14.09 -12.84 -11.00
N HIS A 321 -13.67 -12.77 -9.73
CA HIS A 321 -12.63 -11.84 -9.29
C HIS A 321 -11.27 -12.12 -9.95
N CYS A 322 -10.80 -13.36 -9.85
CA CYS A 322 -9.44 -13.74 -10.23
C CYS A 322 -9.27 -14.10 -11.72
N ASP A 323 -10.33 -14.39 -12.47
CA ASP A 323 -10.25 -14.79 -13.88
C ASP A 323 -10.69 -13.68 -14.86
N LEU A 324 -10.87 -12.45 -14.36
CA LEU A 324 -11.38 -11.29 -15.08
C LEU A 324 -10.64 -11.06 -16.42
N LEU A 325 -9.32 -10.90 -16.37
CA LEU A 325 -8.52 -10.63 -17.57
C LEU A 325 -8.47 -11.82 -18.53
N ALA A 326 -8.41 -13.04 -18.00
CA ALA A 326 -8.41 -14.25 -18.81
C ALA A 326 -9.70 -14.38 -19.64
N ARG A 327 -10.85 -14.04 -19.03
CA ARG A 327 -12.16 -14.07 -19.72
C ARG A 327 -12.38 -12.88 -20.64
N LEU A 328 -11.91 -11.70 -20.27
CA LEU A 328 -11.96 -10.52 -21.15
C LEU A 328 -11.18 -10.76 -22.45
N GLY A 329 -10.04 -11.40 -22.35
CA GLY A 329 -9.13 -11.65 -23.46
C GLY A 329 -8.18 -10.50 -23.75
N ARG A 330 -7.02 -10.88 -24.35
CA ARG A 330 -5.90 -9.95 -24.59
C ARG A 330 -6.25 -8.80 -25.53
N ASP A 331 -6.93 -9.11 -26.61
CA ASP A 331 -7.21 -8.12 -27.66
C ASP A 331 -8.18 -7.05 -27.15
N ARG A 332 -9.19 -7.46 -26.40
CA ARG A 332 -10.15 -6.51 -25.80
C ARG A 332 -9.51 -5.64 -24.74
N PHE A 333 -8.64 -6.20 -23.90
CA PHE A 333 -7.89 -5.42 -22.92
C PHE A 333 -6.98 -4.39 -23.62
N ARG A 334 -6.23 -4.81 -24.66
CA ARG A 334 -5.38 -3.90 -25.45
C ARG A 334 -6.16 -2.78 -26.12
N GLU A 335 -7.32 -3.09 -26.66
CA GLU A 335 -8.22 -2.09 -27.26
C GLU A 335 -8.63 -1.02 -26.23
N ILE A 336 -9.05 -1.44 -25.04
CA ILE A 336 -9.45 -0.51 -23.96
C ILE A 336 -8.25 0.35 -23.53
N VAL A 337 -7.10 -0.28 -23.26
CA VAL A 337 -5.88 0.44 -22.83
C VAL A 337 -5.40 1.40 -23.92
N SER A 338 -5.38 0.96 -25.19
CA SER A 338 -4.98 1.82 -26.32
C SER A 338 -5.93 3.00 -26.49
N GLY A 339 -7.23 2.77 -26.34
CA GLY A 339 -8.24 3.85 -26.40
C GLY A 339 -8.02 4.89 -25.29
N LEU A 340 -7.75 4.45 -24.05
CA LEU A 340 -7.48 5.35 -22.93
C LEU A 340 -6.19 6.14 -23.09
N LEU A 341 -5.15 5.54 -23.69
CA LEU A 341 -3.86 6.18 -23.94
C LEU A 341 -3.79 7.00 -25.24
N GLY A 342 -4.76 6.80 -26.15
CA GLY A 342 -4.79 7.44 -27.45
C GLY A 342 -3.72 6.84 -28.41
N LEU A 343 -3.56 5.52 -28.39
CA LEU A 343 -2.64 4.75 -29.24
C LEU A 343 -3.33 4.26 -30.50
#